data_40aad1780dd65c8437183dc57c45e3b0
#
_entry.id   40aad1780dd65c8437183dc57c45e3b0
#
_cell.length_a   1.000
_cell.length_b   1.000
_cell.length_c   1.000
_cell.angle_alpha   90.00
_cell.angle_beta   90.00
_cell.angle_gamma   90.00
#
_symmetry.space_group_name_H-M   'P 1'
#
loop_
_entity.id
_entity.type
_entity.pdbx_description
1 polymer ?
#
loop_
_entity_poly.entity_id
_entity_poly.type
_entity_poly.pdbx_seq_one_letter_code
_entity_poly.pdbx_strand_id
1 'polypeptide(L)'
;DADPVELFEIPVKELTFDQLQLLKLTHVTALKSKDRKESVVQEENSFSENQPFPSLKMVLESLPEDVGFNIEIKWICQQRDGMWDGNLSTYFDMNLFLDIILKTVLENSGKRRIVFSSFDADICTMVRQKQNKYPILFLTQGKSEIYPELMDLRSRTTPIAMSFAQFENLLGINVHTEDLLRNPSYIQEAKAKGLVIFCWGDDTNDPENRRKLKELGVNGLIYDRIYDWMPEQPNIFQVEQLERLKQELPELKSCLCPTVSRFVPSSLCGESDIHVDANGIDNVENA
;
A
#
# COMPACT_ATOMS: atom_id res chain seq x y z
N ASP A 1 -10.66 -6.45 45.12
CA ASP A 1 -10.20 -5.30 44.31
C ASP A 1 -8.89 -5.71 43.66
N ALA A 2 -8.94 -6.02 42.38
CA ALA A 2 -7.75 -6.26 41.60
C ALA A 2 -7.22 -4.89 41.17
N ASP A 3 -5.95 -4.62 41.43
CA ASP A 3 -5.29 -3.40 40.96
C ASP A 3 -5.52 -3.17 39.48
N PRO A 4 -5.81 -1.95 39.04
CA PRO A 4 -5.94 -1.66 37.62
C PRO A 4 -4.64 -2.05 36.92
N VAL A 5 -4.76 -2.84 35.85
CA VAL A 5 -3.62 -3.16 35.02
C VAL A 5 -3.16 -1.87 34.36
N GLU A 6 -2.03 -1.38 34.80
CA GLU A 6 -1.39 -0.23 34.18
C GLU A 6 -0.92 -0.65 32.77
N LEU A 7 -1.49 -0.03 31.75
CA LEU A 7 -1.10 -0.26 30.35
C LEU A 7 -0.01 0.77 30.01
N PHE A 8 1.17 0.29 29.69
CA PHE A 8 2.25 1.12 29.17
C PHE A 8 2.27 1.06 27.64
N GLU A 9 2.30 2.22 27.02
CA GLU A 9 2.52 2.35 25.57
C GLU A 9 4.01 2.58 25.32
N ILE A 10 4.62 1.68 24.56
CA ILE A 10 6.02 1.80 24.16
C ILE A 10 6.05 1.94 22.63
N PRO A 11 6.58 3.04 22.11
CA PRO A 11 6.73 3.20 20.66
C PRO A 11 7.62 2.11 20.08
N VAL A 12 7.21 1.51 18.96
CA VAL A 12 7.97 0.44 18.29
C VAL A 12 9.42 0.85 18.00
N LYS A 13 9.66 2.13 17.69
CA LYS A 13 11.00 2.68 17.44
C LYS A 13 11.96 2.64 18.65
N GLU A 14 11.45 2.50 19.86
CA GLU A 14 12.25 2.39 21.08
C GLU A 14 12.73 0.95 21.35
N LEU A 15 12.25 0.00 20.58
CA LEU A 15 12.58 -1.41 20.72
C LEU A 15 13.53 -1.85 19.59
N THR A 16 14.49 -2.70 19.95
CA THR A 16 15.30 -3.42 18.96
C THR A 16 14.46 -4.50 18.27
N PHE A 17 14.89 -4.96 17.10
CA PHE A 17 14.21 -6.05 16.40
C PHE A 17 14.11 -7.32 17.26
N ASP A 18 15.17 -7.67 17.99
CA ASP A 18 15.17 -8.83 18.88
C ASP A 18 14.15 -8.67 20.00
N GLN A 19 14.01 -7.47 20.57
CA GLN A 19 12.98 -7.20 21.58
C GLN A 19 11.57 -7.31 21.01
N LEU A 20 11.36 -6.83 19.78
CA LEU A 20 10.07 -6.97 19.07
C LEU A 20 9.70 -8.45 18.84
N GLN A 21 10.68 -9.30 18.58
CA GLN A 21 10.46 -10.75 18.38
C GLN A 21 10.06 -11.47 19.69
N LEU A 22 10.30 -10.88 20.85
CA LEU A 22 9.90 -11.44 22.15
C LEU A 22 8.45 -11.08 22.53
N LEU A 23 7.83 -10.12 21.82
CA LEU A 23 6.47 -9.69 22.12
C LEU A 23 5.46 -10.72 21.63
N LYS A 24 4.35 -10.85 22.36
CA LYS A 24 3.20 -11.67 21.98
C LYS A 24 2.00 -10.78 21.69
N LEU A 25 1.32 -11.04 20.60
CA LEU A 25 0.07 -10.35 20.29
C LEU A 25 -1.06 -10.95 21.14
N THR A 26 -1.81 -10.09 21.80
CA THR A 26 -3.02 -10.45 22.53
C THR A 26 -4.16 -9.55 22.08
N HIS A 27 -5.31 -10.14 21.77
CA HIS A 27 -6.46 -9.35 21.35
C HIS A 27 -6.96 -8.48 22.52
N VAL A 28 -7.23 -7.20 22.26
CA VAL A 28 -7.61 -6.21 23.30
C VAL A 28 -8.86 -6.64 24.09
N THR A 29 -9.80 -7.35 23.46
CA THR A 29 -10.99 -7.89 24.14
C THR A 29 -10.64 -8.96 25.18
N ALA A 30 -9.57 -9.73 24.96
CA ALA A 30 -9.10 -10.73 25.93
C ALA A 30 -8.52 -10.09 27.21
N LEU A 31 -8.02 -8.87 27.09
CA LEU A 31 -7.52 -8.11 28.27
C LEU A 31 -8.65 -7.58 29.16
N LYS A 32 -9.86 -7.42 28.61
CA LYS A 32 -11.04 -6.90 29.32
C LYS A 32 -11.90 -8.01 29.96
N SER A 33 -11.69 -9.28 29.59
CA SER A 33 -12.43 -10.40 30.21
C SER A 33 -11.78 -10.82 31.51
N LYS A 34 -12.62 -10.99 32.57
CA LYS A 34 -12.15 -11.44 33.90
C LYS A 34 -11.66 -12.88 33.96
N ASP A 35 -11.77 -13.63 32.87
CA ASP A 35 -11.41 -15.06 32.80
C ASP A 35 -9.94 -15.29 32.42
N ARG A 36 -9.07 -14.65 33.20
CA ARG A 36 -7.61 -14.60 32.96
C ARG A 36 -6.87 -15.92 33.27
N LYS A 37 -7.54 -16.95 33.72
CA LYS A 37 -6.84 -18.15 34.27
C LYS A 37 -6.61 -19.30 33.30
N GLU A 38 -7.22 -19.33 32.13
CA GLU A 38 -7.15 -20.53 31.26
C GLU A 38 -6.48 -20.35 29.87
N SER A 39 -6.13 -19.13 29.45
CA SER A 39 -5.56 -18.93 28.11
C SER A 39 -4.04 -18.82 28.02
N VAL A 40 -3.32 -19.03 29.13
CA VAL A 40 -1.85 -18.85 29.15
C VAL A 40 -1.09 -20.19 28.97
N VAL A 41 -1.75 -21.32 28.95
CA VAL A 41 -1.08 -22.64 29.00
C VAL A 41 -1.47 -23.52 27.82
N GLN A 42 -1.40 -23.07 26.61
CA GLN A 42 -1.30 -23.96 25.44
C GLN A 42 -0.83 -23.18 24.23
N GLU A 43 0.40 -23.37 23.88
CA GLU A 43 1.03 -23.39 22.55
C GLU A 43 2.51 -23.03 22.62
N GLU A 44 3.29 -23.93 23.23
CA GLU A 44 4.77 -23.81 23.20
C GLU A 44 5.40 -24.20 21.85
N ASN A 45 4.61 -24.60 20.83
CA ASN A 45 5.15 -25.23 19.62
C ASN A 45 4.85 -24.53 18.28
N SER A 46 4.35 -23.29 18.26
CA SER A 46 4.12 -22.57 16.98
C SER A 46 4.91 -21.27 16.86
N PHE A 47 6.12 -21.24 17.36
CA PHE A 47 6.95 -20.03 17.40
C PHE A 47 7.34 -19.45 16.03
N SER A 48 7.19 -20.17 14.92
CA SER A 48 7.62 -19.67 13.60
C SER A 48 6.51 -19.04 12.75
N GLU A 49 5.23 -19.37 13.01
CA GLU A 49 4.12 -18.91 12.15
C GLU A 49 3.41 -17.66 12.67
N ASN A 50 3.58 -17.31 13.95
CA ASN A 50 2.86 -16.20 14.59
C ASN A 50 3.80 -15.11 15.13
N GLN A 51 4.87 -14.79 14.41
CA GLN A 51 5.71 -13.65 14.79
C GLN A 51 4.95 -12.33 14.58
N PRO A 52 4.74 -11.53 15.63
CA PRO A 52 3.90 -10.33 15.56
C PRO A 52 4.50 -9.21 14.70
N PHE A 53 5.82 -9.22 14.48
CA PHE A 53 6.55 -8.17 13.77
C PHE A 53 7.47 -8.75 12.72
N PRO A 54 6.93 -9.24 11.58
CA PRO A 54 7.78 -9.72 10.48
C PRO A 54 8.57 -8.55 9.89
N SER A 55 9.83 -8.80 9.52
CA SER A 55 10.58 -7.81 8.76
C SER A 55 10.05 -7.69 7.33
N LEU A 56 10.23 -6.52 6.70
CA LEU A 56 9.84 -6.31 5.31
C LEU A 56 10.46 -7.36 4.37
N LYS A 57 11.73 -7.73 4.62
CA LYS A 57 12.40 -8.79 3.86
C LYS A 57 11.68 -10.13 4.01
N MET A 58 11.36 -10.55 5.23
CA MET A 58 10.65 -11.82 5.47
C MET A 58 9.31 -11.85 4.74
N VAL A 59 8.54 -10.77 4.77
CA VAL A 59 7.25 -10.68 4.06
C VAL A 59 7.44 -10.80 2.56
N LEU A 60 8.45 -10.13 2.00
CA LEU A 60 8.76 -10.20 0.57
C LEU A 60 9.20 -11.61 0.13
N GLU A 61 9.92 -12.34 0.98
CA GLU A 61 10.42 -13.68 0.68
C GLU A 61 9.38 -14.79 0.90
N SER A 62 8.44 -14.61 1.86
CA SER A 62 7.51 -15.66 2.26
C SER A 62 6.25 -15.76 1.41
N LEU A 63 5.82 -14.68 0.77
CA LEU A 63 4.61 -14.69 -0.04
C LEU A 63 4.89 -15.06 -1.51
N PRO A 64 3.92 -15.66 -2.23
CA PRO A 64 4.06 -15.97 -3.66
C PRO A 64 4.34 -14.72 -4.51
N GLU A 65 5.13 -14.85 -5.59
CA GLU A 65 5.54 -13.70 -6.43
C GLU A 65 4.41 -13.00 -7.18
N ASP A 66 3.28 -13.64 -7.38
CA ASP A 66 2.08 -13.07 -8.00
C ASP A 66 1.31 -12.13 -7.07
N VAL A 67 1.57 -12.21 -5.75
CA VAL A 67 1.04 -11.26 -4.77
C VAL A 67 1.80 -9.94 -4.86
N GLY A 68 1.12 -8.88 -5.30
CA GLY A 68 1.68 -7.52 -5.31
C GLY A 68 1.62 -6.88 -3.92
N PHE A 69 2.42 -5.84 -3.72
CA PHE A 69 2.43 -5.08 -2.47
C PHE A 69 2.13 -3.61 -2.69
N ASN A 70 1.26 -3.06 -1.85
CA ASN A 70 1.21 -1.64 -1.57
C ASN A 70 1.95 -1.40 -0.25
N ILE A 71 3.16 -0.85 -0.35
CA ILE A 71 4.03 -0.63 0.81
C ILE A 71 3.83 0.80 1.29
N GLU A 72 3.10 0.94 2.39
CA GLU A 72 2.94 2.24 3.05
C GLU A 72 4.19 2.57 3.86
N ILE A 73 4.84 3.67 3.51
CA ILE A 73 5.96 4.22 4.26
C ILE A 73 5.39 5.18 5.29
N LYS A 74 5.32 4.69 6.53
CA LYS A 74 4.81 5.49 7.63
C LYS A 74 5.86 6.46 8.14
N TRP A 75 5.49 7.74 8.12
CA TRP A 75 6.25 8.83 8.71
C TRP A 75 5.33 9.61 9.62
N ILE A 76 5.89 10.21 10.68
CA ILE A 76 5.08 11.01 11.61
C ILE A 76 4.51 12.23 10.90
N CYS A 77 3.20 12.41 11.02
CA CYS A 77 2.53 13.59 10.50
C CYS A 77 2.18 14.55 11.64
N GLN A 78 2.30 15.84 11.40
CA GLN A 78 1.84 16.85 12.34
C GLN A 78 0.36 17.12 12.11
N GLN A 79 -0.38 17.20 13.19
CA GLN A 79 -1.78 17.61 13.21
C GLN A 79 -1.90 19.14 13.27
N ARG A 80 -3.05 19.65 12.86
CA ARG A 80 -3.29 21.10 12.77
C ARG A 80 -3.25 21.82 14.13
N ASP A 81 -3.50 21.11 15.21
CA ASP A 81 -3.37 21.62 16.58
C ASP A 81 -1.91 21.68 17.05
N GLY A 82 -0.96 21.23 16.23
CA GLY A 82 0.46 21.20 16.54
C GLY A 82 0.95 19.90 17.16
N MET A 83 0.06 18.96 17.47
CA MET A 83 0.44 17.65 17.98
C MET A 83 1.04 16.80 16.88
N TRP A 84 1.91 15.89 17.25
CA TRP A 84 2.48 14.88 16.34
C TRP A 84 1.82 13.52 16.54
N ASP A 85 1.70 12.75 15.48
CA ASP A 85 1.16 11.40 15.55
C ASP A 85 1.88 10.57 16.61
N GLY A 86 1.10 9.90 17.47
CA GLY A 86 1.62 9.06 18.54
C GLY A 86 2.43 9.81 19.60
N ASN A 87 2.31 11.14 19.69
CA ASN A 87 3.10 11.99 20.60
C ASN A 87 4.63 11.79 20.44
N LEU A 88 5.08 11.42 19.24
CA LEU A 88 6.49 11.20 18.97
C LEU A 88 7.22 12.53 18.77
N SER A 89 8.27 12.75 19.54
CA SER A 89 9.08 13.98 19.48
C SER A 89 10.36 13.84 18.66
N THR A 90 10.81 12.61 18.43
CA THR A 90 12.04 12.31 17.70
C THR A 90 11.80 11.21 16.68
N TYR A 91 12.52 11.26 15.56
CA TYR A 91 12.42 10.29 14.50
C TYR A 91 13.80 9.90 13.97
N PHE A 92 13.82 8.94 13.06
CA PHE A 92 15.04 8.53 12.37
C PHE A 92 15.50 9.62 11.39
N ASP A 93 16.73 9.51 10.91
CA ASP A 93 17.14 10.23 9.71
C ASP A 93 16.29 9.73 8.53
N MET A 94 15.54 10.63 7.91
CA MET A 94 14.59 10.31 6.84
C MET A 94 15.29 9.68 5.64
N ASN A 95 16.47 10.19 5.29
CA ASN A 95 17.23 9.71 4.14
C ASN A 95 17.71 8.28 4.35
N LEU A 96 18.30 8.01 5.52
CA LEU A 96 18.77 6.67 5.90
C LEU A 96 17.58 5.68 6.01
N PHE A 97 16.48 6.11 6.58
CA PHE A 97 15.27 5.29 6.70
C PHE A 97 14.76 4.84 5.33
N LEU A 98 14.67 5.77 4.38
CA LEU A 98 14.26 5.45 3.02
C LEU A 98 15.28 4.59 2.28
N ASP A 99 16.57 4.83 2.45
CA ASP A 99 17.61 4.02 1.82
C ASP A 99 17.52 2.55 2.24
N ILE A 100 17.27 2.29 3.51
CA ILE A 100 17.11 0.92 4.03
C ILE A 100 15.87 0.26 3.43
N ILE A 101 14.73 0.95 3.41
CA ILE A 101 13.48 0.42 2.85
C ILE A 101 13.64 0.13 1.36
N LEU A 102 14.11 1.11 0.59
CA LEU A 102 14.24 1.00 -0.86
C LEU A 102 15.24 -0.09 -1.24
N LYS A 103 16.37 -0.16 -0.56
CA LYS A 103 17.35 -1.24 -0.75
C LYS A 103 16.72 -2.60 -0.49
N THR A 104 16.03 -2.76 0.63
CA THR A 104 15.36 -4.03 0.98
C THR A 104 14.35 -4.45 -0.09
N VAL A 105 13.54 -3.51 -0.58
CA VAL A 105 12.54 -3.81 -1.61
C VAL A 105 13.22 -4.13 -2.94
N LEU A 106 14.19 -3.34 -3.37
CA LEU A 106 14.86 -3.53 -4.66
C LEU A 106 15.61 -4.86 -4.74
N GLU A 107 16.19 -5.30 -3.63
CA GLU A 107 16.94 -6.57 -3.55
C GLU A 107 16.05 -7.81 -3.41
N ASN A 108 14.85 -7.70 -2.80
CA ASN A 108 14.06 -8.87 -2.43
C ASN A 108 12.67 -8.94 -3.10
N SER A 109 12.30 -7.98 -3.94
CA SER A 109 10.98 -7.95 -4.55
C SER A 109 10.79 -8.92 -5.74
N GLY A 110 11.89 -9.42 -6.34
CA GLY A 110 11.79 -10.25 -7.54
C GLY A 110 11.05 -9.55 -8.68
N LYS A 111 10.07 -10.23 -9.26
CA LYS A 111 9.20 -9.72 -10.34
C LYS A 111 7.86 -9.16 -9.83
N ARG A 112 7.71 -8.98 -8.52
CA ARG A 112 6.45 -8.52 -7.92
C ARG A 112 6.05 -7.14 -8.40
N ARG A 113 4.75 -6.93 -8.44
CA ARG A 113 4.17 -5.61 -8.58
C ARG A 113 4.24 -4.91 -7.22
N ILE A 114 4.95 -3.79 -7.17
CA ILE A 114 5.10 -2.97 -5.97
C ILE A 114 4.58 -1.58 -6.26
N VAL A 115 3.87 -1.01 -5.32
CA VAL A 115 3.57 0.41 -5.25
C VAL A 115 3.95 0.91 -3.85
N PHE A 116 4.57 2.06 -3.77
CA PHE A 116 4.79 2.75 -2.51
C PHE A 116 3.66 3.72 -2.23
N SER A 117 3.36 3.93 -0.96
CA SER A 117 2.42 4.98 -0.55
C SER A 117 2.89 5.65 0.75
N SER A 118 2.53 6.90 0.95
CA SER A 118 2.77 7.64 2.19
C SER A 118 1.80 8.80 2.32
N PHE A 119 1.47 9.18 3.57
CA PHE A 119 0.79 10.44 3.88
C PHE A 119 1.73 11.64 3.89
N ASP A 120 3.02 11.39 4.03
CA ASP A 120 4.02 12.44 4.01
C ASP A 120 4.45 12.73 2.57
N ALA A 121 4.26 13.97 2.15
CA ALA A 121 4.55 14.41 0.78
C ALA A 121 6.05 14.42 0.50
N ASP A 122 6.88 14.74 1.48
CA ASP A 122 8.34 14.81 1.31
C ASP A 122 8.93 13.39 1.19
N ILE A 123 8.36 12.41 1.91
CA ILE A 123 8.64 10.98 1.69
C ILE A 123 8.33 10.59 0.25
N CYS A 124 7.15 10.95 -0.28
CA CYS A 124 6.80 10.63 -1.66
C CYS A 124 7.76 11.25 -2.67
N THR A 125 8.12 12.52 -2.47
CA THR A 125 9.11 13.23 -3.31
C THR A 125 10.48 12.55 -3.24
N MET A 126 10.96 12.23 -2.03
CA MET A 126 12.26 11.57 -1.87
C MET A 126 12.28 10.17 -2.48
N VAL A 127 11.24 9.37 -2.29
CA VAL A 127 11.13 8.05 -2.93
C VAL A 127 11.14 8.18 -4.45
N ARG A 128 10.44 9.18 -4.99
CA ARG A 128 10.41 9.45 -6.45
C ARG A 128 11.78 9.82 -7.00
N GLN A 129 12.57 10.57 -6.24
CA GLN A 129 13.93 10.98 -6.64
C GLN A 129 14.95 9.84 -6.50
N LYS A 130 14.79 8.98 -5.48
CA LYS A 130 15.74 7.89 -5.19
C LYS A 130 15.58 6.68 -6.09
N GLN A 131 14.40 6.45 -6.67
CA GLN A 131 14.14 5.29 -7.54
C GLN A 131 13.07 5.59 -8.59
N ASN A 132 13.12 4.88 -9.72
CA ASN A 132 12.17 5.00 -10.82
C ASN A 132 11.55 3.66 -11.24
N LYS A 133 11.80 2.59 -10.48
CA LYS A 133 11.30 1.23 -10.80
C LYS A 133 9.85 1.04 -10.39
N TYR A 134 9.48 1.55 -9.23
CA TYR A 134 8.16 1.34 -8.64
C TYR A 134 7.37 2.65 -8.54
N PRO A 135 6.09 2.64 -8.91
CA PRO A 135 5.22 3.80 -8.80
C PRO A 135 4.91 4.14 -7.34
N ILE A 136 4.42 5.38 -7.15
CA ILE A 136 4.10 5.93 -5.84
C ILE A 136 2.68 6.49 -5.88
N LEU A 137 1.89 6.20 -4.84
CA LEU A 137 0.59 6.80 -4.57
C LEU A 137 0.71 7.72 -3.35
N PHE A 138 0.22 8.93 -3.46
CA PHE A 138 0.17 9.86 -2.35
C PHE A 138 -1.11 9.67 -1.55
N LEU A 139 -0.99 9.35 -0.27
CA LEU A 139 -2.11 9.19 0.63
C LEU A 139 -2.64 10.55 1.07
N THR A 140 -3.95 10.73 0.99
CA THR A 140 -4.62 11.94 1.48
C THR A 140 -5.78 11.57 2.40
N GLN A 141 -5.86 12.32 3.50
CA GLN A 141 -6.94 12.17 4.46
C GLN A 141 -8.22 12.84 3.98
N GLY A 142 -8.09 14.00 3.32
CA GLY A 142 -9.24 14.82 3.01
C GLY A 142 -9.94 15.35 4.27
N LYS A 143 -11.19 15.75 4.14
CA LYS A 143 -12.01 16.10 5.29
C LYS A 143 -12.55 14.82 5.94
N SER A 144 -12.21 14.60 7.20
CA SER A 144 -12.65 13.46 8.00
C SER A 144 -13.27 13.91 9.31
N GLU A 145 -14.25 13.14 9.80
CA GLU A 145 -14.83 13.30 11.15
C GLU A 145 -14.19 12.32 12.14
N ILE A 146 -13.43 11.35 11.63
CA ILE A 146 -12.78 10.29 12.44
C ILE A 146 -11.38 10.71 12.85
N TYR A 147 -10.62 11.32 11.91
CA TYR A 147 -9.22 11.65 12.10
C TYR A 147 -9.01 13.16 12.28
N PRO A 148 -8.11 13.58 13.17
CA PRO A 148 -7.75 14.98 13.31
C PRO A 148 -7.11 15.51 12.01
N GLU A 149 -7.36 16.79 11.72
CA GLU A 149 -6.83 17.41 10.49
C GLU A 149 -5.29 17.44 10.51
N LEU A 150 -4.69 17.02 9.40
CA LEU A 150 -3.24 17.13 9.20
C LEU A 150 -2.82 18.58 8.96
N MET A 151 -1.61 18.94 9.40
CA MET A 151 -1.03 20.26 9.19
C MET A 151 -0.74 20.50 7.72
N ASP A 152 -0.15 19.51 7.04
CA ASP A 152 0.21 19.62 5.63
C ASP A 152 -1.05 19.66 4.74
N LEU A 153 -1.21 20.74 3.99
CA LEU A 153 -2.31 20.91 3.06
C LEU A 153 -2.31 19.88 1.94
N ARG A 154 -1.13 19.36 1.57
CA ARG A 154 -0.99 18.37 0.51
C ARG A 154 -1.71 17.07 0.88
N SER A 155 -1.54 16.56 2.10
CA SER A 155 -2.23 15.35 2.58
C SER A 155 -3.60 15.62 3.19
N ARG A 156 -3.87 16.85 3.63
CA ARG A 156 -5.14 17.23 4.25
C ARG A 156 -6.27 17.46 3.25
N THR A 157 -5.98 17.83 2.00
CA THR A 157 -7.01 18.18 1.03
C THR A 157 -6.82 17.46 -0.30
N THR A 158 -7.82 16.71 -0.74
CA THR A 158 -7.76 15.90 -1.96
C THR A 158 -7.45 16.71 -3.24
N PRO A 159 -8.00 17.92 -3.48
CA PRO A 159 -7.62 18.71 -4.65
C PRO A 159 -6.15 19.14 -4.67
N ILE A 160 -5.57 19.49 -3.52
CA ILE A 160 -4.14 19.83 -3.43
C ILE A 160 -3.29 18.57 -3.60
N ALA A 161 -3.71 17.43 -3.02
CA ALA A 161 -3.05 16.14 -3.22
C ALA A 161 -2.97 15.77 -4.71
N MET A 162 -4.05 15.96 -5.47
CA MET A 162 -4.05 15.72 -6.92
C MET A 162 -3.03 16.60 -7.65
N SER A 163 -2.96 17.88 -7.29
CA SER A 163 -2.03 18.83 -7.89
C SER A 163 -0.58 18.49 -7.54
N PHE A 164 -0.32 18.13 -6.29
CA PHE A 164 0.98 17.66 -5.83
C PHE A 164 1.41 16.37 -6.55
N ALA A 165 0.53 15.35 -6.61
CA ALA A 165 0.84 14.09 -7.29
C ALA A 165 1.15 14.29 -8.78
N GLN A 166 0.44 15.21 -9.45
CA GLN A 166 0.70 15.56 -10.84
C GLN A 166 2.05 16.29 -10.99
N PHE A 167 2.34 17.25 -10.12
CA PHE A 167 3.60 18.01 -10.15
C PHE A 167 4.82 17.11 -9.91
N GLU A 168 4.75 16.21 -8.93
CA GLU A 168 5.82 15.27 -8.59
C GLU A 168 5.89 14.06 -9.55
N ASN A 169 5.00 14.00 -10.54
CA ASN A 169 4.91 12.88 -11.46
C ASN A 169 4.77 11.51 -10.72
N LEU A 170 3.87 11.49 -9.74
CA LEU A 170 3.46 10.27 -9.04
C LEU A 170 2.43 9.51 -9.88
N LEU A 171 2.25 8.23 -9.60
CA LEU A 171 1.22 7.42 -10.26
C LEU A 171 -0.20 7.98 -10.00
N GLY A 172 -0.43 8.50 -8.80
CA GLY A 172 -1.73 9.01 -8.43
C GLY A 172 -1.87 9.24 -6.94
N ILE A 173 -3.10 9.16 -6.46
CA ILE A 173 -3.49 9.42 -5.08
C ILE A 173 -4.26 8.25 -4.48
N ASN A 174 -4.22 8.17 -3.17
CA ASN A 174 -4.97 7.19 -2.39
C ASN A 174 -5.80 7.95 -1.34
N VAL A 175 -7.10 8.06 -1.57
CA VAL A 175 -8.00 8.99 -0.90
C VAL A 175 -8.78 8.29 0.20
N HIS A 176 -8.99 8.98 1.32
CA HIS A 176 -9.87 8.49 2.38
C HIS A 176 -11.31 8.36 1.87
N THR A 177 -11.94 7.24 2.15
CA THR A 177 -13.25 6.87 1.62
C THR A 177 -14.34 7.86 2.00
N GLU A 178 -14.32 8.34 3.24
CA GLU A 178 -15.28 9.33 3.75
C GLU A 178 -15.28 10.61 2.89
N ASP A 179 -14.09 11.15 2.57
CA ASP A 179 -13.97 12.34 1.72
C ASP A 179 -14.42 12.05 0.28
N LEU A 180 -14.07 10.86 -0.23
CA LEU A 180 -14.41 10.46 -1.60
C LEU A 180 -15.91 10.19 -1.79
N LEU A 181 -16.57 9.58 -0.81
CA LEU A 181 -18.03 9.35 -0.84
C LEU A 181 -18.80 10.67 -0.73
N ARG A 182 -18.26 11.64 0.00
CA ARG A 182 -18.80 13.00 0.10
C ARG A 182 -18.61 13.81 -1.20
N ASN A 183 -17.49 13.58 -1.88
CA ASN A 183 -17.09 14.30 -3.08
C ASN A 183 -16.72 13.36 -4.24
N PRO A 184 -17.70 12.64 -4.83
CA PRO A 184 -17.41 11.65 -5.88
C PRO A 184 -16.81 12.25 -7.15
N SER A 185 -16.95 13.57 -7.37
CA SER A 185 -16.35 14.28 -8.52
C SER A 185 -14.83 14.16 -8.56
N TYR A 186 -14.20 13.99 -7.39
CA TYR A 186 -12.73 13.81 -7.31
C TYR A 186 -12.21 12.64 -8.13
N ILE A 187 -13.05 11.61 -8.35
CA ILE A 187 -12.68 10.47 -9.19
C ILE A 187 -12.46 10.90 -10.63
N GLN A 188 -13.38 11.70 -11.16
CA GLN A 188 -13.28 12.20 -12.54
C GLN A 188 -12.19 13.28 -12.68
N GLU A 189 -12.01 14.10 -11.66
CA GLU A 189 -10.96 15.11 -11.62
C GLU A 189 -9.56 14.48 -11.62
N ALA A 190 -9.35 13.42 -10.82
CA ALA A 190 -8.11 12.66 -10.82
C ALA A 190 -7.83 12.03 -12.20
N LYS A 191 -8.84 11.40 -12.80
CA LYS A 191 -8.73 10.82 -14.15
C LYS A 191 -8.41 11.86 -15.22
N ALA A 192 -9.06 13.03 -15.16
CA ALA A 192 -8.78 14.13 -16.09
C ALA A 192 -7.34 14.65 -16.00
N LYS A 193 -6.71 14.48 -14.82
CA LYS A 193 -5.30 14.79 -14.58
C LYS A 193 -4.36 13.64 -14.93
N GLY A 194 -4.86 12.50 -15.43
CA GLY A 194 -4.07 11.31 -15.71
C GLY A 194 -3.63 10.54 -14.48
N LEU A 195 -4.25 10.77 -13.33
CA LEU A 195 -3.89 10.14 -12.07
C LEU A 195 -4.70 8.85 -11.85
N VAL A 196 -4.03 7.85 -11.31
CA VAL A 196 -4.68 6.67 -10.73
C VAL A 196 -5.25 7.07 -9.37
N ILE A 197 -6.45 6.59 -9.06
CA ILE A 197 -7.10 6.85 -7.78
C ILE A 197 -7.43 5.55 -7.07
N PHE A 198 -6.85 5.37 -5.89
CA PHE A 198 -7.21 4.34 -4.92
C PHE A 198 -8.00 4.99 -3.80
N CYS A 199 -8.67 4.18 -2.98
CA CYS A 199 -9.27 4.66 -1.74
C CYS A 199 -9.06 3.68 -0.59
N TRP A 200 -9.04 4.21 0.62
CA TRP A 200 -8.81 3.53 1.89
C TRP A 200 -9.77 4.06 2.96
N GLY A 201 -9.98 3.31 4.01
CA GLY A 201 -10.80 3.70 5.16
C GLY A 201 -11.85 2.64 5.50
N ASP A 202 -12.45 2.74 6.68
CA ASP A 202 -13.38 1.75 7.23
C ASP A 202 -14.62 1.54 6.36
N ASP A 203 -15.07 2.57 5.66
CA ASP A 203 -16.20 2.49 4.74
C ASP A 203 -15.98 1.47 3.61
N THR A 204 -14.71 1.18 3.26
CA THR A 204 -14.40 0.14 2.27
C THR A 204 -14.64 -1.27 2.78
N ASN A 205 -14.83 -1.46 4.08
CA ASN A 205 -15.22 -2.75 4.64
C ASN A 205 -16.69 -3.10 4.32
N ASP A 206 -17.52 -2.11 3.93
CA ASP A 206 -18.88 -2.33 3.46
C ASP A 206 -18.88 -2.73 1.96
N PRO A 207 -19.50 -3.88 1.61
CA PRO A 207 -19.64 -4.33 0.23
C PRO A 207 -20.34 -3.35 -0.71
N GLU A 208 -21.36 -2.68 -0.23
CA GLU A 208 -22.14 -1.74 -1.03
C GLU A 208 -21.30 -0.51 -1.40
N ASN A 209 -20.52 0.01 -0.44
CA ASN A 209 -19.60 1.09 -0.70
C ASN A 209 -18.51 0.67 -1.72
N ARG A 210 -17.98 -0.55 -1.62
CA ARG A 210 -17.03 -1.07 -2.61
C ARG A 210 -17.63 -1.15 -4.00
N ARG A 211 -18.88 -1.64 -4.11
CA ARG A 211 -19.59 -1.71 -5.38
C ARG A 211 -19.76 -0.32 -5.98
N LYS A 212 -20.27 0.63 -5.19
CA LYS A 212 -20.47 2.02 -5.59
C LYS A 212 -19.16 2.69 -6.06
N LEU A 213 -18.08 2.53 -5.30
CA LEU A 213 -16.77 3.12 -5.65
C LEU A 213 -16.20 2.52 -6.95
N LYS A 214 -16.38 1.21 -7.17
CA LYS A 214 -16.00 0.56 -8.44
C LYS A 214 -16.81 1.10 -9.62
N GLU A 215 -18.13 1.26 -9.46
CA GLU A 215 -19.01 1.82 -10.49
C GLU A 215 -18.64 3.27 -10.83
N LEU A 216 -18.25 4.08 -9.84
CA LEU A 216 -17.73 5.42 -10.03
C LEU A 216 -16.34 5.43 -10.70
N GLY A 217 -15.66 4.30 -10.70
CA GLY A 217 -14.44 4.05 -11.46
C GLY A 217 -13.15 4.29 -10.67
N VAL A 218 -13.14 4.04 -9.37
CA VAL A 218 -11.91 3.93 -8.57
C VAL A 218 -11.05 2.77 -9.09
N ASN A 219 -9.74 2.99 -9.17
CA ASN A 219 -8.80 2.00 -9.71
C ASN A 219 -8.41 0.93 -8.70
N GLY A 220 -8.48 1.22 -7.40
CA GLY A 220 -8.14 0.28 -6.34
C GLY A 220 -8.86 0.59 -5.03
N LEU A 221 -9.12 -0.46 -4.26
CA LEU A 221 -9.76 -0.41 -2.95
C LEU A 221 -8.83 -1.05 -1.93
N ILE A 222 -8.61 -0.37 -0.82
CA ILE A 222 -7.88 -0.90 0.33
C ILE A 222 -8.90 -1.12 1.44
N TYR A 223 -9.01 -2.35 1.93
CA TYR A 223 -9.92 -2.74 3.00
C TYR A 223 -9.31 -3.86 3.85
N ASP A 224 -9.73 -3.94 5.13
CA ASP A 224 -9.07 -4.76 6.13
C ASP A 224 -9.59 -6.20 6.18
N ARG A 225 -10.86 -6.40 5.81
CA ARG A 225 -11.58 -7.67 6.01
C ARG A 225 -11.65 -8.52 4.75
N ILE A 226 -10.49 -8.85 4.19
CA ILE A 226 -10.43 -9.67 2.97
C ILE A 226 -11.04 -11.07 3.19
N TYR A 227 -10.91 -11.61 4.40
CA TYR A 227 -11.42 -12.94 4.76
C TYR A 227 -12.97 -13.02 4.77
N ASP A 228 -13.65 -11.89 4.96
CA ASP A 228 -15.13 -11.84 4.86
C ASP A 228 -15.61 -12.09 3.41
N TRP A 229 -14.69 -12.08 2.45
CA TRP A 229 -14.93 -12.18 1.01
C TRP A 229 -14.32 -13.41 0.38
N MET A 230 -13.44 -14.10 1.10
CA MET A 230 -12.99 -15.40 0.65
C MET A 230 -14.16 -16.35 0.83
N PRO A 231 -14.67 -17.01 -0.23
CA PRO A 231 -15.63 -18.09 -0.05
C PRO A 231 -15.01 -19.09 0.92
N GLU A 232 -15.79 -19.56 1.88
CA GLU A 232 -15.35 -20.49 2.95
C GLU A 232 -14.63 -21.74 2.39
N GLN A 233 -14.79 -21.99 1.10
CA GLN A 233 -13.94 -22.86 0.30
C GLN A 233 -13.72 -22.20 -1.07
N PRO A 234 -12.47 -22.18 -1.59
CA PRO A 234 -12.28 -21.85 -3.00
C PRO A 234 -13.17 -22.81 -3.78
N ASN A 235 -14.09 -22.27 -4.56
CA ASN A 235 -14.94 -23.10 -5.38
C ASN A 235 -14.05 -23.82 -6.38
N ILE A 236 -13.66 -25.05 -6.09
CA ILE A 236 -12.75 -25.88 -6.88
C ILE A 236 -13.26 -25.93 -8.34
N PHE A 237 -14.57 -25.91 -8.53
CA PHE A 237 -15.18 -25.83 -9.86
C PHE A 237 -14.86 -24.53 -10.60
N GLN A 238 -14.73 -23.39 -9.91
CA GLN A 238 -14.33 -22.15 -10.59
C GLN A 238 -12.86 -22.14 -10.96
N VAL A 239 -12.00 -22.74 -10.14
CA VAL A 239 -10.58 -22.90 -10.47
C VAL A 239 -10.42 -23.87 -11.62
N GLU A 240 -11.09 -25.02 -11.60
CA GLU A 240 -11.07 -25.98 -12.71
C GLU A 240 -11.70 -25.44 -13.99
N GLN A 241 -12.79 -24.68 -13.89
CA GLN A 241 -13.37 -23.99 -15.05
C GLN A 241 -12.43 -22.93 -15.62
N LEU A 242 -11.75 -22.17 -14.74
CA LEU A 242 -10.76 -21.18 -15.16
C LEU A 242 -9.55 -21.84 -15.84
N GLU A 243 -9.09 -22.97 -15.32
CA GLU A 243 -8.01 -23.76 -15.88
C GLU A 243 -8.41 -24.38 -17.24
N ARG A 244 -9.64 -24.91 -17.39
CA ARG A 244 -10.20 -25.36 -18.66
C ARG A 244 -10.31 -24.24 -19.68
N LEU A 245 -10.85 -23.08 -19.28
CA LEU A 245 -10.95 -21.90 -20.15
C LEU A 245 -9.57 -21.41 -20.59
N LYS A 246 -8.55 -21.48 -19.73
CA LYS A 246 -7.16 -21.16 -20.11
C LYS A 246 -6.57 -22.16 -21.10
N GLN A 247 -7.00 -23.42 -21.07
CA GLN A 247 -6.56 -24.47 -22.00
C GLN A 247 -7.31 -24.40 -23.33
N GLU A 248 -8.62 -24.12 -23.31
CA GLU A 248 -9.49 -24.10 -24.48
C GLU A 248 -9.40 -22.77 -25.27
N LEU A 249 -9.00 -21.67 -24.64
CA LEU A 249 -8.90 -20.36 -25.25
C LEU A 249 -7.49 -19.75 -25.01
N PRO A 250 -6.49 -20.15 -25.81
CA PRO A 250 -5.13 -19.63 -25.72
C PRO A 250 -5.05 -18.10 -25.82
N GLU A 251 -6.01 -17.45 -26.48
CA GLU A 251 -6.11 -16.00 -26.63
C GLU A 251 -6.42 -15.27 -25.33
N LEU A 252 -7.05 -15.94 -24.35
CA LEU A 252 -7.29 -15.38 -23.01
C LEU A 252 -6.02 -15.25 -22.16
N LYS A 253 -4.94 -15.96 -22.51
CA LYS A 253 -3.65 -15.83 -21.81
C LYS A 253 -3.06 -14.43 -21.95
N SER A 254 -3.35 -13.71 -23.02
CA SER A 254 -2.90 -12.35 -23.23
C SER A 254 -3.74 -11.31 -22.45
N CYS A 255 -4.99 -11.65 -22.12
CA CYS A 255 -5.90 -10.73 -21.43
C CYS A 255 -5.82 -10.81 -19.90
N LEU A 256 -5.33 -11.92 -19.35
CA LEU A 256 -5.25 -12.14 -17.90
C LEU A 256 -3.90 -11.75 -17.30
N CYS A 257 -2.95 -11.36 -18.13
CA CYS A 257 -1.69 -10.77 -17.69
C CYS A 257 -1.70 -9.29 -18.10
N PRO A 258 -2.18 -8.35 -17.25
CA PRO A 258 -2.00 -6.94 -17.56
C PRO A 258 -0.52 -6.63 -17.40
N THR A 259 0.20 -6.65 -18.51
CA THR A 259 1.53 -6.03 -18.57
C THR A 259 1.36 -4.56 -18.21
N VAL A 260 2.33 -4.03 -17.49
CA VAL A 260 2.40 -2.64 -17.00
C VAL A 260 2.20 -1.59 -18.11
N SER A 261 2.29 -2.00 -19.39
CA SER A 261 2.05 -1.16 -20.58
C SER A 261 0.61 -0.65 -20.75
N ARG A 262 -0.38 -1.16 -20.01
CA ARG A 262 -1.77 -0.67 -20.08
C ARG A 262 -2.08 0.51 -19.14
N PHE A 263 -1.14 0.96 -18.34
CA PHE A 263 -1.32 2.11 -17.45
C PHE A 263 -0.73 3.42 -17.99
N VAL A 264 -0.14 3.41 -19.18
CA VAL A 264 0.28 4.63 -19.87
C VAL A 264 -0.87 5.07 -20.79
N PRO A 265 -1.44 6.27 -20.62
CA PRO A 265 -2.45 6.77 -21.56
C PRO A 265 -1.88 6.75 -22.98
N SER A 266 -2.65 6.23 -23.93
CA SER A 266 -2.30 6.14 -25.36
C SER A 266 -2.01 7.49 -26.05
N SER A 267 -2.11 8.60 -25.36
CA SER A 267 -1.78 9.94 -25.84
C SER A 267 -0.29 10.32 -25.81
N LEU A 268 0.58 9.44 -25.30
CA LEU A 268 2.03 9.69 -25.26
C LEU A 268 2.86 8.80 -26.19
N CYS A 269 2.23 7.91 -26.93
CA CYS A 269 2.91 7.18 -28.02
C CYS A 269 2.69 7.94 -29.33
N GLY A 270 3.55 8.91 -29.61
CA GLY A 270 3.70 9.42 -30.97
C GLY A 270 4.30 8.29 -31.82
N GLU A 271 3.60 7.94 -32.89
CA GLU A 271 4.11 7.06 -33.92
C GLU A 271 5.42 7.63 -34.46
N SER A 272 6.52 6.96 -34.20
CA SER A 272 7.72 7.06 -35.00
C SER A 272 8.19 5.62 -35.23
N ASP A 273 7.85 5.12 -36.42
CA ASP A 273 8.44 3.93 -36.99
C ASP A 273 9.94 4.09 -37.08
N ILE A 274 10.67 3.40 -36.22
CA ILE A 274 12.10 3.16 -36.40
C ILE A 274 12.25 1.68 -36.78
N HIS A 275 12.37 1.43 -38.07
CA HIS A 275 12.97 0.20 -38.61
C HIS A 275 14.39 0.12 -38.07
N VAL A 276 14.71 -0.90 -37.31
CA VAL A 276 16.09 -1.28 -37.00
C VAL A 276 16.41 -2.52 -37.80
N ASP A 277 17.16 -2.34 -38.90
CA ASP A 277 17.79 -3.43 -39.62
C ASP A 277 18.95 -4.01 -38.78
N ALA A 278 18.92 -5.31 -38.61
CA ALA A 278 20.02 -6.07 -38.07
C ALA A 278 21.13 -6.19 -39.16
N ASN A 279 22.18 -5.40 -38.98
CA ASN A 279 23.55 -5.73 -39.42
C ASN A 279 24.42 -4.44 -39.43
N GLY A 280 25.59 -4.49 -38.84
CA GLY A 280 26.61 -3.49 -39.07
C GLY A 280 27.40 -3.05 -37.88
N ILE A 281 28.40 -3.80 -37.52
CA ILE A 281 29.63 -3.34 -36.86
C ILE A 281 30.27 -2.37 -37.84
N ASP A 282 30.64 -1.15 -37.37
CA ASP A 282 31.93 -0.57 -37.68
C ASP A 282 32.16 0.82 -37.05
N ASN A 283 33.24 0.91 -36.35
CA ASN A 283 34.20 2.01 -36.13
C ASN A 283 33.75 3.48 -36.34
N VAL A 284 33.84 4.27 -35.30
CA VAL A 284 34.14 5.71 -35.46
C VAL A 284 35.32 6.08 -34.55
N GLU A 285 36.47 6.25 -35.19
CA GLU A 285 37.52 7.16 -34.76
C GLU A 285 37.21 8.59 -35.21
N ASN A 286 37.48 9.54 -34.30
CA ASN A 286 37.84 10.95 -34.56
C ASN A 286 36.85 11.92 -35.24
N ALA A 287 36.22 12.81 -34.44
CA ALA A 287 36.48 14.27 -34.49
C ALA A 287 35.73 14.94 -33.34
#